data_db60c5c42dcb064189d9c4026209fb1a
#
_entry.id   db60c5c42dcb064189d9c4026209fb1a
#
_cell.length_a   1.000
_cell.length_b   1.000
_cell.length_c   1.000
_cell.angle_alpha   90.00
_cell.angle_beta   90.00
_cell.angle_gamma   90.00
#
_symmetry.space_group_name_H-M   'P 1'
#
loop_
_entity.id
_entity.type
_entity.pdbx_description
1 polymer ?
#
loop_
_entity_poly.entity_id
_entity_poly.type
_entity_poly.pdbx_seq_one_letter_code
_entity_poly.pdbx_strand_id
1 'polypeptide(L)'
;MSAINFAVIGYGGMGAYHVHNILPNENERIHIVGTYDINEERQAISQEKGHKVFKSYDEVLADETIEAVLIATPNDLHKELSIAALKAGKHVVCEKPVALNTVELDEIVAVAQETGNTFMVHQNRRWDPDFLLVRELYRNGQIGDLFQLESRVQGANGIPGDWRHVKKQGGGMLLDLSLIHI
;
A
#
# COMPACT_ATOMS: atom_id res chain seq x y z
N MET A 1 -14.11 -10.67 -16.85
CA MET A 1 -13.88 -10.94 -15.43
C MET A 1 -14.66 -9.90 -14.66
N SER A 2 -15.32 -10.27 -13.56
CA SER A 2 -15.94 -9.28 -12.66
C SER A 2 -14.86 -8.40 -12.03
N ALA A 3 -15.21 -7.17 -11.69
CA ALA A 3 -14.32 -6.31 -10.89
C ALA A 3 -14.10 -6.94 -9.51
N ILE A 4 -12.91 -6.76 -8.95
CA ILE A 4 -12.55 -7.20 -7.60
C ILE A 4 -13.01 -6.14 -6.60
N ASN A 5 -13.72 -6.54 -5.57
CA ASN A 5 -14.21 -5.66 -4.52
C ASN A 5 -13.13 -5.38 -3.46
N PHE A 6 -12.73 -4.12 -3.36
CA PHE A 6 -11.70 -3.65 -2.44
C PHE A 6 -12.27 -2.82 -1.29
N ALA A 7 -11.70 -2.97 -0.09
CA ALA A 7 -11.77 -1.97 0.96
C ALA A 7 -10.39 -1.34 1.21
N VAL A 8 -10.36 -0.05 1.52
CA VAL A 8 -9.12 0.68 1.83
C VAL A 8 -9.01 0.90 3.34
N ILE A 9 -7.91 0.44 3.91
CA ILE A 9 -7.61 0.49 5.35
C ILE A 9 -6.56 1.57 5.60
N GLY A 10 -6.94 2.62 6.32
CA GLY A 10 -6.17 3.85 6.46
C GLY A 10 -6.57 4.88 5.39
N TYR A 11 -7.28 5.92 5.78
CA TYR A 11 -7.67 7.02 4.91
C TYR A 11 -6.83 8.28 5.17
N GLY A 12 -5.52 8.04 5.41
CA GLY A 12 -4.50 9.08 5.46
C GLY A 12 -4.12 9.58 4.06
N GLY A 13 -2.94 10.23 3.93
CA GLY A 13 -2.48 10.77 2.63
C GLY A 13 -2.44 9.72 1.52
N MET A 14 -1.83 8.55 1.78
CA MET A 14 -1.73 7.49 0.77
C MET A 14 -3.05 6.77 0.51
N GLY A 15 -3.82 6.43 1.54
CA GLY A 15 -5.12 5.78 1.35
C GLY A 15 -6.08 6.65 0.53
N ALA A 16 -6.18 7.94 0.87
CA ALA A 16 -6.98 8.89 0.09
C ALA A 16 -6.45 9.04 -1.35
N TYR A 17 -5.12 9.05 -1.54
CA TYR A 17 -4.51 9.10 -2.88
C TYR A 17 -4.87 7.88 -3.72
N HIS A 18 -4.85 6.67 -3.13
CA HIS A 18 -5.31 5.46 -3.80
C HIS A 18 -6.77 5.57 -4.23
N VAL A 19 -7.65 5.97 -3.31
CA VAL A 19 -9.09 6.06 -3.57
C VAL A 19 -9.42 7.07 -4.67
N HIS A 20 -8.70 8.21 -4.72
CA HIS A 20 -9.05 9.30 -5.63
C HIS A 20 -8.26 9.32 -6.93
N ASN A 21 -7.04 8.78 -6.94
CA ASN A 21 -6.12 8.97 -8.06
C ASN A 21 -5.63 7.68 -8.72
N ILE A 22 -5.57 6.56 -7.99
CA ILE A 22 -5.07 5.30 -8.53
C ILE A 22 -6.23 4.37 -8.91
N LEU A 23 -7.03 3.96 -7.93
CA LEU A 23 -8.09 2.97 -8.12
C LEU A 23 -9.20 3.38 -9.09
N PRO A 24 -9.61 4.66 -9.20
CA PRO A 24 -10.61 5.07 -10.18
C PRO A 24 -10.19 4.86 -11.64
N ASN A 25 -8.89 4.80 -11.93
CA ASN A 25 -8.37 4.52 -13.28
C ASN A 25 -8.55 3.04 -13.66
N GLU A 26 -8.80 2.17 -12.68
CA GLU A 26 -8.99 0.73 -12.83
C GLU A 26 -10.45 0.30 -12.56
N ASN A 27 -11.41 1.21 -12.72
CA ASN A 27 -12.83 1.04 -12.37
C ASN A 27 -13.50 -0.18 -13.03
N GLU A 28 -13.00 -0.66 -14.17
CA GLU A 28 -13.49 -1.88 -14.79
C GLU A 28 -12.99 -3.17 -14.10
N ARG A 29 -11.91 -3.06 -13.31
CA ARG A 29 -11.23 -4.19 -12.66
C ARG A 29 -11.33 -4.16 -11.15
N ILE A 30 -11.49 -2.96 -10.57
CA ILE A 30 -11.49 -2.75 -9.13
C ILE A 30 -12.71 -1.91 -8.76
N HIS A 31 -13.47 -2.39 -7.77
CA HIS A 31 -14.58 -1.68 -7.17
C HIS A 31 -14.27 -1.39 -5.70
N ILE A 32 -14.27 -0.11 -5.33
CA ILE A 32 -14.06 0.31 -3.93
C ILE A 32 -15.37 0.17 -3.18
N VAL A 33 -15.48 -0.82 -2.31
CA VAL A 33 -16.66 -1.07 -1.48
C VAL A 33 -16.76 -0.03 -0.37
N GLY A 34 -15.62 0.39 0.21
CA GLY A 34 -15.58 1.40 1.27
C GLY A 34 -14.19 1.56 1.87
N THR A 35 -14.14 2.39 2.90
CA THR A 35 -12.90 2.73 3.61
C THR A 35 -13.05 2.50 5.11
N TYR A 36 -11.93 2.30 5.80
CA TYR A 36 -11.83 2.30 7.25
C TYR A 36 -10.62 3.11 7.70
N ASP A 37 -10.77 3.90 8.73
CA ASP A 37 -9.69 4.57 9.45
C ASP A 37 -10.02 4.59 10.94
N ILE A 38 -9.01 4.56 11.81
CA ILE A 38 -9.21 4.68 13.26
C ILE A 38 -9.54 6.12 13.67
N ASN A 39 -9.15 7.10 12.87
CA ASN A 39 -9.35 8.52 13.13
C ASN A 39 -10.72 8.96 12.61
N GLU A 40 -11.58 9.42 13.52
CA GLU A 40 -12.96 9.86 13.18
C GLU A 40 -12.99 11.05 12.20
N GLU A 41 -12.00 11.96 12.25
CA GLU A 41 -11.91 13.05 11.27
C GLU A 41 -11.66 12.51 9.86
N ARG A 42 -10.81 11.49 9.73
CA ARG A 42 -10.54 10.82 8.45
C ARG A 42 -11.77 10.06 7.95
N GLN A 43 -12.50 9.43 8.84
CA GLN A 43 -13.78 8.79 8.52
C GLN A 43 -14.78 9.82 7.99
N ALA A 44 -14.93 10.97 8.68
CA ALA A 44 -15.82 12.05 8.25
C ALA A 44 -15.44 12.57 6.85
N ILE A 45 -14.15 12.83 6.59
CA ILE A 45 -13.66 13.26 5.28
C ILE A 45 -13.98 12.21 4.20
N SER A 46 -13.81 10.93 4.49
CA SER A 46 -14.13 9.87 3.54
C SER A 46 -15.64 9.84 3.23
N GLN A 47 -16.47 9.98 4.25
CA GLN A 47 -17.92 10.02 4.10
C GLN A 47 -18.41 11.23 3.30
N GLU A 48 -17.83 12.41 3.54
CA GLU A 48 -18.11 13.65 2.76
C GLU A 48 -17.77 13.50 1.27
N LYS A 49 -16.77 12.65 0.96
CA LYS A 49 -16.38 12.30 -0.41
C LYS A 49 -17.29 11.23 -1.04
N GLY A 50 -18.29 10.76 -0.32
CA GLY A 50 -19.28 9.80 -0.82
C GLY A 50 -18.89 8.33 -0.67
N HIS A 51 -17.86 8.02 0.10
CA HIS A 51 -17.46 6.62 0.34
C HIS A 51 -18.26 6.02 1.49
N LYS A 52 -18.57 4.71 1.39
CA LYS A 52 -19.01 3.93 2.55
C LYS A 52 -17.86 3.88 3.56
N VAL A 53 -18.15 4.19 4.81
CA VAL A 53 -17.18 4.11 5.91
C VAL A 53 -17.56 2.97 6.85
N PHE A 54 -16.64 2.05 7.09
CA PHE A 54 -16.77 0.99 8.06
C PHE A 54 -16.43 1.50 9.46
N LYS A 55 -17.15 1.04 10.47
CA LYS A 55 -16.95 1.50 11.85
C LYS A 55 -15.77 0.79 12.54
N SER A 56 -15.40 -0.38 12.06
CA SER A 56 -14.28 -1.14 12.59
C SER A 56 -13.59 -1.94 11.49
N TYR A 57 -12.36 -2.38 11.75
CA TYR A 57 -11.67 -3.29 10.87
C TYR A 57 -12.36 -4.67 10.82
N ASP A 58 -12.93 -5.10 11.95
CA ASP A 58 -13.68 -6.36 12.02
C ASP A 58 -14.91 -6.36 11.09
N GLU A 59 -15.59 -5.22 10.93
CA GLU A 59 -16.67 -5.09 9.95
C GLU A 59 -16.17 -5.30 8.51
N VAL A 60 -14.99 -4.80 8.17
CA VAL A 60 -14.37 -5.04 6.86
C VAL A 60 -14.04 -6.51 6.67
N LEU A 61 -13.47 -7.14 7.69
CA LEU A 61 -13.07 -8.54 7.64
C LEU A 61 -14.30 -9.48 7.53
N ALA A 62 -15.39 -9.14 8.17
CA ALA A 62 -16.63 -9.92 8.17
C ALA A 62 -17.50 -9.72 6.91
N ASP A 63 -17.26 -8.66 6.13
CA ASP A 63 -18.04 -8.39 4.91
C ASP A 63 -17.59 -9.33 3.78
N GLU A 64 -18.41 -10.35 3.49
CA GLU A 64 -18.15 -11.37 2.49
C GLU A 64 -18.09 -10.82 1.06
N THR A 65 -18.60 -9.62 0.81
CA THR A 65 -18.54 -8.99 -0.51
C THR A 65 -17.18 -8.41 -0.82
N ILE A 66 -16.33 -8.18 0.20
CA ILE A 66 -14.97 -7.70 0.05
C ILE A 66 -14.05 -8.87 -0.25
N GLU A 67 -13.37 -8.82 -1.39
CA GLU A 67 -12.41 -9.84 -1.84
C GLU A 67 -10.98 -9.49 -1.46
N ALA A 68 -10.65 -8.18 -1.43
CA ALA A 68 -9.31 -7.70 -1.15
C ALA A 68 -9.30 -6.44 -0.29
N VAL A 69 -8.20 -6.23 0.43
CA VAL A 69 -7.96 -4.99 1.18
C VAL A 69 -6.66 -4.33 0.71
N LEU A 70 -6.68 -3.00 0.65
CA LEU A 70 -5.48 -2.18 0.53
C LEU A 70 -5.14 -1.60 1.90
N ILE A 71 -3.96 -1.90 2.43
CA ILE A 71 -3.49 -1.40 3.72
C ILE A 71 -2.55 -0.23 3.49
N ALA A 72 -2.95 0.97 3.96
CA ALA A 72 -2.23 2.24 3.83
C ALA A 72 -2.14 2.98 5.18
N THR A 73 -1.91 2.24 6.24
CA THR A 73 -1.73 2.69 7.62
C THR A 73 -0.27 3.05 7.93
N PRO A 74 0.08 3.51 9.14
CA PRO A 74 1.46 3.53 9.60
C PRO A 74 2.12 2.15 9.57
N ASN A 75 3.44 2.12 9.34
CA ASN A 75 4.19 0.89 9.02
C ASN A 75 4.12 -0.19 10.10
N ASP A 76 4.04 0.20 11.38
CA ASP A 76 3.96 -0.71 12.53
C ASP A 76 2.67 -1.55 12.58
N LEU A 77 1.65 -1.14 11.85
CA LEU A 77 0.36 -1.85 11.78
C LEU A 77 0.28 -2.81 10.59
N HIS A 78 1.19 -2.73 9.64
CA HIS A 78 1.11 -3.48 8.38
C HIS A 78 1.05 -4.99 8.61
N LYS A 79 1.89 -5.52 9.52
CA LYS A 79 1.91 -6.96 9.83
C LYS A 79 0.59 -7.45 10.37
N GLU A 80 0.11 -6.84 11.45
CA GLU A 80 -1.10 -7.30 12.15
C GLU A 80 -2.34 -7.25 11.25
N LEU A 81 -2.51 -6.12 10.54
CA LEU A 81 -3.64 -5.94 9.64
C LEU A 81 -3.58 -6.90 8.44
N SER A 82 -2.39 -7.11 7.86
CA SER A 82 -2.21 -8.06 6.75
C SER A 82 -2.54 -9.48 7.16
N ILE A 83 -2.02 -9.94 8.30
CA ILE A 83 -2.28 -11.29 8.81
C ILE A 83 -3.77 -11.49 9.11
N ALA A 84 -4.42 -10.50 9.73
CA ALA A 84 -5.85 -10.58 10.04
C ALA A 84 -6.69 -10.69 8.75
N ALA A 85 -6.39 -9.88 7.73
CA ALA A 85 -7.09 -9.93 6.45
C ALA A 85 -6.89 -11.28 5.73
N LEU A 86 -5.66 -11.77 5.65
CA LEU A 86 -5.35 -13.07 5.04
C LEU A 86 -6.10 -14.20 5.71
N LYS A 87 -6.14 -14.23 7.04
CA LYS A 87 -6.89 -15.22 7.83
C LYS A 87 -8.40 -15.12 7.66
N ALA A 88 -8.91 -13.91 7.38
CA ALA A 88 -10.32 -13.68 7.04
C ALA A 88 -10.66 -14.00 5.57
N GLY A 89 -9.73 -14.59 4.82
CA GLY A 89 -9.95 -14.99 3.44
C GLY A 89 -9.83 -13.84 2.43
N LYS A 90 -9.28 -12.69 2.82
CA LYS A 90 -9.11 -11.54 1.93
C LYS A 90 -7.72 -11.57 1.28
N HIS A 91 -7.64 -11.18 0.01
CA HIS A 91 -6.38 -10.82 -0.62
C HIS A 91 -5.87 -9.48 -0.06
N VAL A 92 -4.56 -9.29 -0.02
CA VAL A 92 -3.94 -8.10 0.59
C VAL A 92 -3.00 -7.41 -0.37
N VAL A 93 -3.20 -6.11 -0.54
CA VAL A 93 -2.20 -5.18 -1.08
C VAL A 93 -1.75 -4.29 0.06
N CYS A 94 -0.46 -4.31 0.39
CA CYS A 94 0.09 -3.53 1.50
C CYS A 94 1.04 -2.45 0.98
N GLU A 95 0.93 -1.24 1.51
CA GLU A 95 1.86 -0.16 1.23
C GLU A 95 3.28 -0.50 1.72
N LYS A 96 4.23 0.13 1.08
CA LYS A 96 5.63 0.06 1.48
C LYS A 96 5.94 1.04 2.65
N PRO A 97 6.91 0.74 3.51
CA PRO A 97 7.57 -0.55 3.73
C PRO A 97 6.60 -1.57 4.32
N VAL A 98 6.65 -2.78 3.81
CA VAL A 98 5.66 -3.83 4.11
C VAL A 98 5.70 -4.32 5.55
N ALA A 99 6.85 -4.24 6.21
CA ALA A 99 7.11 -4.67 7.57
C ALA A 99 8.29 -3.91 8.16
N LEU A 100 8.48 -3.95 9.47
CA LEU A 100 9.59 -3.28 10.15
C LEU A 100 10.88 -4.10 10.11
N ASN A 101 10.78 -5.39 9.87
CA ASN A 101 11.91 -6.32 9.79
C ASN A 101 11.53 -7.60 9.04
N THR A 102 12.55 -8.44 8.77
CA THR A 102 12.36 -9.69 8.01
C THR A 102 11.52 -10.73 8.73
N VAL A 103 11.57 -10.78 10.07
CA VAL A 103 10.76 -11.74 10.85
C VAL A 103 9.28 -11.45 10.68
N GLU A 104 8.88 -10.18 10.72
CA GLU A 104 7.50 -9.77 10.47
C GLU A 104 7.05 -10.10 9.05
N LEU A 105 7.93 -9.91 8.07
CA LEU A 105 7.64 -10.27 6.68
C LEU A 105 7.46 -11.79 6.53
N ASP A 106 8.34 -12.57 7.13
CA ASP A 106 8.25 -14.03 7.08
C ASP A 106 6.94 -14.55 7.68
N GLU A 107 6.47 -13.94 8.78
CA GLU A 107 5.17 -14.25 9.38
C GLU A 107 3.99 -13.96 8.42
N ILE A 108 4.02 -12.83 7.73
CA ILE A 108 2.98 -12.48 6.75
C ILE A 108 2.98 -13.48 5.59
N VAL A 109 4.17 -13.77 5.06
CA VAL A 109 4.35 -14.70 3.92
C VAL A 109 3.86 -16.10 4.30
N ALA A 110 4.19 -16.57 5.51
CA ALA A 110 3.74 -17.88 5.99
C ALA A 110 2.21 -17.97 6.03
N VAL A 111 1.53 -16.92 6.54
CA VAL A 111 0.06 -16.89 6.57
C VAL A 111 -0.54 -16.80 5.16
N ALA A 112 0.08 -16.03 4.26
CA ALA A 112 -0.39 -15.98 2.88
C ALA A 112 -0.31 -17.34 2.18
N GLN A 113 0.76 -18.10 2.44
CA GLN A 113 0.92 -19.47 1.93
C GLN A 113 -0.08 -20.45 2.56
N GLU A 114 -0.31 -20.35 3.87
CA GLU A 114 -1.27 -21.18 4.60
C GLU A 114 -2.70 -20.98 4.11
N THR A 115 -3.10 -19.73 3.90
CA THR A 115 -4.47 -19.38 3.48
C THR A 115 -4.69 -19.49 1.98
N GLY A 116 -3.63 -19.53 1.17
CA GLY A 116 -3.71 -19.48 -0.29
C GLY A 116 -4.13 -18.12 -0.86
N ASN A 117 -4.24 -17.11 -0.01
CA ASN A 117 -4.62 -15.76 -0.44
C ASN A 117 -3.41 -14.99 -0.98
N THR A 118 -3.65 -14.11 -1.95
CA THR A 118 -2.60 -13.26 -2.53
C THR A 118 -2.18 -12.18 -1.53
N PHE A 119 -0.87 -12.07 -1.33
CA PHE A 119 -0.25 -10.95 -0.63
C PHE A 119 0.69 -10.21 -1.58
N MET A 120 0.51 -8.91 -1.74
CA MET A 120 1.29 -8.07 -2.63
C MET A 120 1.76 -6.80 -1.93
N VAL A 121 3.02 -6.44 -2.14
CA VAL A 121 3.58 -5.16 -1.69
C VAL A 121 3.44 -4.12 -2.80
N HIS A 122 2.90 -2.95 -2.47
CA HIS A 122 2.69 -1.86 -3.43
C HIS A 122 4.00 -1.09 -3.68
N GLN A 123 4.88 -1.67 -4.50
CA GLN A 123 6.13 -1.04 -4.95
C GLN A 123 5.85 -0.09 -6.14
N ASN A 124 5.17 1.02 -5.87
CA ASN A 124 4.64 1.94 -6.87
C ASN A 124 5.71 2.53 -7.80
N ARG A 125 6.94 2.77 -7.31
CA ARG A 125 8.03 3.36 -8.09
C ARG A 125 8.49 2.50 -9.28
N ARG A 126 8.12 1.20 -9.30
CA ARG A 126 8.34 0.33 -10.47
C ARG A 126 7.55 0.75 -11.71
N TRP A 127 6.61 1.67 -11.55
CA TRP A 127 5.73 2.16 -12.61
C TRP A 127 5.94 3.63 -12.91
N ASP A 128 6.93 4.29 -12.27
CA ASP A 128 7.27 5.67 -12.54
C ASP A 128 7.79 5.82 -13.99
N PRO A 129 7.39 6.87 -14.71
CA PRO A 129 7.74 7.04 -16.13
C PRO A 129 9.24 7.10 -16.38
N ASP A 130 10.02 7.70 -15.47
CA ASP A 130 11.47 7.76 -15.53
C ASP A 130 12.12 6.38 -15.44
N PHE A 131 11.66 5.56 -14.49
CA PHE A 131 12.13 4.18 -14.36
C PHE A 131 11.75 3.35 -15.59
N LEU A 132 10.51 3.46 -16.08
CA LEU A 132 10.05 2.73 -17.25
C LEU A 132 10.87 3.09 -18.49
N LEU A 133 11.18 4.38 -18.68
CA LEU A 133 12.02 4.85 -19.78
C LEU A 133 13.44 4.26 -19.71
N VAL A 134 14.09 4.36 -18.55
CA VAL A 134 15.46 3.81 -18.37
C VAL A 134 15.45 2.29 -18.62
N ARG A 135 14.46 1.58 -18.09
CA ARG A 135 14.30 0.13 -18.31
C ARG A 135 14.14 -0.23 -19.77
N GLU A 136 13.38 0.56 -20.53
CA GLU A 136 13.18 0.35 -21.94
C GLU A 136 14.47 0.58 -22.75
N LEU A 137 15.15 1.71 -22.51
CA LEU A 137 16.43 2.05 -23.14
C LEU A 137 17.49 0.97 -22.91
N TYR A 138 17.57 0.45 -21.68
CA TYR A 138 18.49 -0.64 -21.33
C TYR A 138 18.12 -1.94 -22.06
N ARG A 139 16.85 -2.35 -22.02
CA ARG A 139 16.39 -3.60 -22.66
C ARG A 139 16.56 -3.60 -24.19
N ASN A 140 16.47 -2.43 -24.79
CA ASN A 140 16.63 -2.26 -26.25
C ASN A 140 18.10 -2.01 -26.65
N GLY A 141 19.04 -2.09 -25.71
CA GLY A 141 20.48 -1.90 -25.95
C GLY A 141 20.89 -0.47 -26.33
N GLN A 142 19.99 0.52 -26.16
CA GLN A 142 20.24 1.89 -26.60
C GLN A 142 21.26 2.63 -25.72
N ILE A 143 21.48 2.18 -24.49
CA ILE A 143 22.47 2.77 -23.56
C ILE A 143 23.64 1.83 -23.28
N GLY A 144 23.77 0.72 -24.03
CA GLY A 144 24.86 -0.24 -23.86
C GLY A 144 24.80 -0.98 -22.52
N ASP A 145 25.98 -1.41 -22.04
CA ASP A 145 26.09 -2.07 -20.74
C ASP A 145 25.97 -1.05 -19.61
N LEU A 146 25.01 -1.26 -18.75
CA LEU A 146 24.77 -0.35 -17.62
C LEU A 146 25.82 -0.60 -16.53
N PHE A 147 26.67 0.40 -16.31
CA PHE A 147 27.69 0.38 -15.26
C PHE A 147 27.17 0.97 -13.93
N GLN A 148 26.41 2.06 -14.01
CA GLN A 148 25.87 2.75 -12.85
C GLN A 148 24.57 3.45 -13.22
N LEU A 149 23.59 3.38 -12.32
CA LEU A 149 22.37 4.18 -12.36
C LEU A 149 22.30 5.03 -11.09
N GLU A 150 22.11 6.33 -11.24
CA GLU A 150 21.90 7.23 -10.12
C GLU A 150 20.51 7.86 -10.21
N SER A 151 19.68 7.63 -9.19
CA SER A 151 18.36 8.26 -9.05
C SER A 151 18.35 9.10 -7.78
N ARG A 152 17.98 10.38 -7.89
CA ARG A 152 17.94 11.32 -6.76
C ARG A 152 16.53 11.79 -6.51
N VAL A 153 16.00 11.48 -5.32
CA VAL A 153 14.74 12.04 -4.83
C VAL A 153 15.07 13.15 -3.84
N GLN A 154 14.66 14.37 -4.16
CA GLN A 154 14.93 15.54 -3.34
C GLN A 154 13.62 16.27 -3.03
N GLY A 155 13.48 16.79 -1.82
CA GLY A 155 12.33 17.59 -1.38
C GLY A 155 12.77 18.74 -0.49
N ALA A 156 12.21 19.93 -0.73
CA ALA A 156 12.54 21.15 0.01
C ALA A 156 11.98 21.13 1.45
N ASN A 157 10.92 20.37 1.70
CA ASN A 157 10.17 20.42 2.96
C ASN A 157 10.57 19.33 3.98
N GLY A 158 11.60 18.54 3.68
CA GLY A 158 12.04 17.46 4.56
C GLY A 158 10.99 16.35 4.76
N ILE A 159 11.08 15.67 5.92
CA ILE A 159 10.12 14.64 6.30
C ILE A 159 8.85 15.30 6.85
N PRO A 160 7.63 14.88 6.43
CA PRO A 160 6.39 15.36 7.03
C PRO A 160 6.38 15.21 8.56
N GLY A 161 5.83 16.18 9.29
CA GLY A 161 5.75 16.21 10.75
C GLY A 161 4.65 15.29 11.33
N ASP A 162 4.59 14.06 10.87
CA ASP A 162 3.60 13.05 11.27
C ASP A 162 4.28 11.80 11.89
N TRP A 163 3.64 10.65 11.81
CA TRP A 163 4.17 9.38 12.31
C TRP A 163 5.56 9.01 11.73
N ARG A 164 5.95 9.59 10.59
CA ARG A 164 7.28 9.38 9.98
C ARG A 164 8.45 9.89 10.83
N HIS A 165 8.19 10.70 11.85
CA HIS A 165 9.18 11.05 12.86
C HIS A 165 9.21 10.08 14.06
N VAL A 166 8.25 9.16 14.14
CA VAL A 166 8.11 8.27 15.30
C VAL A 166 8.81 6.94 15.00
N LYS A 167 9.96 6.72 15.64
CA LYS A 167 10.76 5.49 15.43
C LYS A 167 9.95 4.20 15.66
N LYS A 168 9.08 4.17 16.67
CA LYS A 168 8.25 3.00 16.99
C LYS A 168 7.27 2.65 15.85
N GLN A 169 6.83 3.65 15.10
CA GLN A 169 5.91 3.49 13.96
C GLN A 169 6.64 3.21 12.63
N GLY A 170 7.94 2.91 12.68
CA GLY A 170 8.73 2.68 11.49
C GLY A 170 9.06 3.97 10.73
N GLY A 171 9.14 5.09 11.45
CA GLY A 171 9.52 6.36 10.85
C GLY A 171 11.01 6.46 10.52
N GLY A 172 11.34 7.39 9.66
CA GLY A 172 12.69 7.70 9.19
C GLY A 172 12.87 7.47 7.69
N MET A 173 13.63 8.38 7.06
CA MET A 173 13.87 8.35 5.61
C MET A 173 14.49 7.04 5.12
N LEU A 174 15.36 6.43 5.94
CA LEU A 174 16.03 5.20 5.56
C LEU A 174 15.02 4.04 5.39
N LEU A 175 14.05 3.90 6.29
CA LEU A 175 13.04 2.86 6.20
C LEU A 175 11.97 3.19 5.16
N ASP A 176 11.54 4.46 5.09
CA ASP A 176 10.45 4.88 4.21
C ASP A 176 10.86 4.93 2.72
N LEU A 177 12.10 5.33 2.41
CA LEU A 177 12.58 5.54 1.04
C LEU A 177 13.68 4.59 0.58
N SER A 178 14.37 3.87 1.48
CA SER A 178 15.52 3.02 1.09
C SER A 178 15.15 1.84 0.20
N LEU A 179 13.88 1.46 0.15
CA LEU A 179 13.37 0.43 -0.76
C LEU A 179 13.47 0.80 -2.25
N ILE A 180 13.84 2.05 -2.56
CA ILE A 180 14.06 2.51 -3.94
C ILE A 180 15.41 2.01 -4.48
N HIS A 181 16.30 1.50 -3.63
CA HIS A 181 17.68 1.17 -3.98
C HIS A 181 17.93 -0.33 -4.21
N ILE A 182 16.89 -1.12 -4.40
CA ILE A 182 17.01 -2.56 -4.66
C ILE A 182 16.85 -2.87 -6.14
#